data_3177265ca46bae562d89ae9a17294508
#
_entry.id   3177265ca46bae562d89ae9a17294508
#
_cell.length_a   1.000
_cell.length_b   1.000
_cell.length_c   1.000
_cell.angle_alpha   90.00
_cell.angle_beta   90.00
_cell.angle_gamma   90.00
#
_symmetry.space_group_name_H-M   'P 1'
#
loop_
_entity.id
_entity.type
_entity.pdbx_description
1 polymer ?
#
loop_
_entity_poly.entity_id
_entity_poly.type
_entity_poly.pdbx_seq_one_letter_code
_entity_poly.pdbx_strand_id
1 'polypeptide(L)'
;MPVGKTLLLSGADENALKNVQAAEKAGMEVQKFVDTNSMLFSDLAKKLNVQFDIFQKGSYPKHHTSSQKLWNLCLENGDIYKKSYTGLYCVGCELFYETNELDKNGECFEHPGKKLEEVFEENYFFRLSKYQEQIKNLIEKEDLKIIPQERKNEMLAFLNEQKKLGKK
;
A
#
# COMPACT_ATOMS: atom_id res chain seq x y z
N MET A 1 9.87 19.86 29.30
CA MET A 1 8.62 19.19 28.91
C MET A 1 8.71 17.76 29.37
N PRO A 2 7.67 17.16 29.98
CA PRO A 2 7.72 15.75 30.29
C PRO A 2 7.86 14.97 28.97
N VAL A 3 8.84 14.09 28.89
CA VAL A 3 9.03 13.19 27.76
C VAL A 3 7.84 12.25 27.76
N GLY A 4 6.98 12.36 26.74
CA GLY A 4 5.84 11.44 26.58
C GLY A 4 6.34 10.00 26.42
N LYS A 5 5.49 9.04 26.77
CA LYS A 5 5.78 7.62 26.54
C LYS A 5 5.87 7.37 25.04
N THR A 6 7.01 6.89 24.56
CA THR A 6 7.21 6.49 23.17
C THR A 6 6.81 5.02 23.02
N LEU A 7 6.06 4.70 21.98
CA LEU A 7 5.72 3.33 21.59
C LEU A 7 6.35 3.02 20.24
N LEU A 8 7.07 1.92 20.16
CA LEU A 8 7.62 1.41 18.91
C LEU A 8 6.69 0.35 18.32
N LEU A 9 6.04 0.70 17.23
CA LEU A 9 5.15 -0.18 16.46
C LEU A 9 5.89 -0.73 15.24
N SER A 10 5.78 -2.02 15.02
CA SER A 10 6.15 -2.69 13.77
C SER A 10 5.11 -3.74 13.41
N GLY A 11 5.32 -4.48 12.33
CA GLY A 11 4.39 -5.53 11.93
C GLY A 11 4.79 -6.26 10.68
N ALA A 12 3.89 -7.12 10.19
CA ALA A 12 4.03 -7.86 8.95
C ALA A 12 2.85 -7.55 8.02
N ASP A 13 3.17 -7.25 6.75
CA ASP A 13 2.19 -7.20 5.67
C ASP A 13 2.00 -8.62 5.12
N GLU A 14 0.84 -9.19 5.42
CA GLU A 14 0.53 -10.58 5.09
C GLU A 14 -0.38 -10.70 3.87
N ASN A 15 -1.05 -9.62 3.48
CA ASN A 15 -2.14 -9.64 2.51
C ASN A 15 -1.63 -9.36 1.09
N ALA A 16 -1.01 -10.36 0.46
CA ALA A 16 -0.48 -10.25 -0.88
C ALA A 16 -0.66 -11.55 -1.68
N LEU A 17 -0.95 -11.45 -2.99
CA LEU A 17 -1.04 -12.60 -3.88
C LEU A 17 0.24 -13.44 -3.91
N LYS A 18 1.41 -12.80 -3.82
CA LYS A 18 2.70 -13.51 -3.74
C LYS A 18 2.82 -14.44 -2.53
N ASN A 19 2.17 -14.11 -1.41
CA ASN A 19 2.15 -14.99 -0.23
C ASN A 19 1.28 -16.22 -0.47
N VAL A 20 0.16 -16.08 -1.17
CA VAL A 20 -0.70 -17.22 -1.56
C VAL A 20 0.07 -18.16 -2.48
N GLN A 21 0.66 -17.64 -3.55
CA GLN A 21 1.46 -18.43 -4.50
C GLN A 21 2.65 -19.12 -3.84
N ALA A 22 3.32 -18.45 -2.90
CA ALA A 22 4.45 -19.04 -2.17
C ALA A 22 4.00 -20.14 -1.20
N ALA A 23 2.87 -19.98 -0.53
CA ALA A 23 2.28 -20.98 0.34
C ALA A 23 1.86 -22.24 -0.45
N GLU A 24 1.20 -22.06 -1.60
CA GLU A 24 0.83 -23.15 -2.50
C GLU A 24 2.07 -23.92 -2.97
N LYS A 25 3.11 -23.22 -3.42
CA LYS A 25 4.38 -23.81 -3.82
C LYS A 25 5.08 -24.57 -2.70
N ALA A 26 4.91 -24.13 -1.45
CA ALA A 26 5.44 -24.79 -0.26
C ALA A 26 4.55 -25.93 0.24
N GLY A 27 3.36 -26.15 -0.34
CA GLY A 27 2.38 -27.13 0.13
C GLY A 27 1.84 -26.81 1.51
N MET A 28 1.75 -25.54 1.85
CA MET A 28 1.30 -25.06 3.18
C MET A 28 -0.02 -24.30 3.06
N GLU A 29 -0.80 -24.36 4.14
CA GLU A 29 -1.96 -23.47 4.31
C GLU A 29 -1.48 -22.03 4.42
N VAL A 30 -2.19 -21.07 3.75
CA VAL A 30 -1.73 -19.68 3.58
C VAL A 30 -1.53 -18.98 4.93
N GLN A 31 -2.48 -19.09 5.85
CA GLN A 31 -2.36 -18.45 7.17
C GLN A 31 -1.15 -18.98 7.95
N LYS A 32 -0.94 -20.29 7.91
CA LYS A 32 0.22 -20.92 8.57
C LYS A 32 1.55 -20.46 7.95
N PHE A 33 1.59 -20.29 6.63
CA PHE A 33 2.78 -19.80 5.92
C PHE A 33 3.13 -18.38 6.36
N VAL A 34 2.15 -17.46 6.32
CA VAL A 34 2.40 -16.05 6.71
C VAL A 34 2.68 -15.90 8.19
N ASP A 35 2.04 -16.68 9.05
CA ASP A 35 2.33 -16.72 10.49
C ASP A 35 3.78 -17.12 10.76
N THR A 36 4.25 -18.18 10.11
CA THR A 36 5.64 -18.65 10.23
C THR A 36 6.63 -17.58 9.81
N ASN A 37 6.39 -16.94 8.67
CA ASN A 37 7.28 -15.88 8.17
C ASN A 37 7.25 -14.64 9.08
N SER A 38 6.08 -14.24 9.59
CA SER A 38 5.96 -13.12 10.52
C SER A 38 6.74 -13.36 11.82
N MET A 39 6.76 -14.59 12.31
CA MET A 39 7.57 -14.98 13.48
C MET A 39 9.07 -14.83 13.22
N LEU A 40 9.55 -15.21 12.01
CA LEU A 40 10.96 -15.05 11.64
C LEU A 40 11.40 -13.59 11.70
N PHE A 41 10.58 -12.64 11.23
CA PHE A 41 10.86 -11.21 11.34
C PHE A 41 10.92 -10.73 12.79
N SER A 42 9.96 -11.16 13.62
CA SER A 42 9.95 -10.83 15.05
C SER A 42 11.20 -11.37 15.77
N ASP A 43 11.61 -12.59 15.45
CA ASP A 43 12.80 -13.22 16.06
C ASP A 43 14.10 -12.59 15.55
N LEU A 44 14.16 -12.16 14.28
CA LEU A 44 15.29 -11.39 13.76
C LEU A 44 15.44 -10.06 14.51
N ALA A 45 14.35 -9.35 14.75
CA ALA A 45 14.38 -8.12 15.52
C ALA A 45 14.96 -8.33 16.92
N LYS A 46 14.54 -9.39 17.63
CA LYS A 46 15.12 -9.74 18.94
C LYS A 46 16.61 -10.02 18.87
N LYS A 47 17.07 -10.76 17.85
CA LYS A 47 18.52 -11.05 17.63
C LYS A 47 19.32 -9.78 17.37
N LEU A 48 18.70 -8.76 16.76
CA LEU A 48 19.30 -7.45 16.52
C LEU A 48 19.13 -6.48 17.70
N ASN A 49 18.64 -6.96 18.84
CA ASN A 49 18.33 -6.16 20.03
C ASN A 49 17.32 -5.01 19.75
N VAL A 50 16.42 -5.22 18.81
CA VAL A 50 15.31 -4.32 18.54
C VAL A 50 14.07 -4.85 19.26
N GLN A 51 13.48 -4.02 20.13
CA GLN A 51 12.27 -4.38 20.88
C GLN A 51 11.09 -3.54 20.37
N PHE A 52 10.04 -4.23 19.95
CA PHE A 52 8.78 -3.57 19.61
C PHE A 52 7.84 -3.62 20.82
N ASP A 53 7.17 -2.51 21.12
CA ASP A 53 6.06 -2.50 22.06
C ASP A 53 4.82 -3.19 21.49
N ILE A 54 4.63 -3.06 20.16
CA ILE A 54 3.52 -3.66 19.42
C ILE A 54 4.07 -4.26 18.12
N PHE A 55 3.75 -5.54 17.88
CA PHE A 55 3.95 -6.18 16.59
C PHE A 55 2.58 -6.51 15.99
N GLN A 56 2.19 -5.75 14.95
CA GLN A 56 0.86 -5.82 14.34
C GLN A 56 0.89 -6.69 13.08
N LYS A 57 -0.17 -7.47 12.87
CA LYS A 57 -0.39 -8.28 11.67
C LYS A 57 -1.69 -7.87 11.00
N GLY A 58 -1.73 -7.89 9.67
CA GLY A 58 -2.93 -7.61 8.90
C GLY A 58 -4.08 -8.58 9.19
N SER A 59 -3.76 -9.84 9.52
CA SER A 59 -4.72 -10.89 9.85
C SER A 59 -5.34 -10.79 11.27
N TYR A 60 -4.89 -9.85 12.11
CA TYR A 60 -5.43 -9.75 13.46
C TYR A 60 -6.87 -9.21 13.48
N PRO A 61 -7.80 -9.84 14.26
CA PRO A 61 -9.20 -9.42 14.32
C PRO A 61 -9.41 -7.94 14.68
N LYS A 62 -8.57 -7.39 15.57
CA LYS A 62 -8.63 -5.96 15.93
C LYS A 62 -8.31 -5.05 14.74
N HIS A 63 -7.40 -5.48 13.85
CA HIS A 63 -7.09 -4.76 12.63
C HIS A 63 -8.30 -4.74 11.69
N HIS A 64 -8.94 -5.89 11.49
CA HIS A 64 -10.14 -6.00 10.65
C HIS A 64 -11.26 -5.06 11.11
N THR A 65 -11.56 -5.03 12.40
CA THR A 65 -12.59 -4.14 12.94
C THR A 65 -12.28 -2.66 12.69
N SER A 66 -11.02 -2.26 12.86
CA SER A 66 -10.57 -0.88 12.65
C SER A 66 -10.63 -0.50 11.16
N SER A 67 -10.16 -1.38 10.29
CA SER A 67 -10.18 -1.18 8.84
C SER A 67 -11.61 -1.09 8.29
N GLN A 68 -12.51 -1.95 8.75
CA GLN A 68 -13.92 -1.91 8.38
C GLN A 68 -14.60 -0.62 8.84
N LYS A 69 -14.28 -0.12 10.04
CA LYS A 69 -14.80 1.16 10.51
C LYS A 69 -14.35 2.31 9.64
N LEU A 70 -13.06 2.37 9.29
CA LEU A 70 -12.52 3.40 8.40
C LEU A 70 -13.14 3.32 7.01
N TRP A 71 -13.28 2.11 6.47
CA TRP A 71 -13.96 1.85 5.20
C TRP A 71 -15.39 2.43 5.19
N ASN A 72 -16.17 2.10 6.22
CA ASN A 72 -17.56 2.57 6.31
C ASN A 72 -17.63 4.10 6.39
N LEU A 73 -16.74 4.76 7.14
CA LEU A 73 -16.67 6.22 7.17
C LEU A 73 -16.38 6.81 5.79
N CYS A 74 -15.45 6.23 5.03
CA CYS A 74 -15.16 6.66 3.67
C CYS A 74 -16.35 6.41 2.71
N LEU A 75 -17.04 5.28 2.87
CA LEU A 75 -18.22 4.96 2.08
C LEU A 75 -19.38 5.93 2.35
N GLU A 76 -19.67 6.20 3.62
CA GLU A 76 -20.69 7.16 4.06
C GLU A 76 -20.40 8.58 3.57
N ASN A 77 -19.11 8.95 3.50
CA ASN A 77 -18.66 10.24 2.96
C ASN A 77 -18.67 10.31 1.42
N GLY A 78 -19.04 9.22 0.74
CA GLY A 78 -19.09 9.15 -0.73
C GLY A 78 -17.72 9.09 -1.40
N ASP A 79 -16.69 8.68 -0.67
CA ASP A 79 -15.32 8.61 -1.18
C ASP A 79 -15.00 7.27 -1.86
N ILE A 80 -15.84 6.27 -1.66
CA ILE A 80 -15.68 4.95 -2.25
C ILE A 80 -16.73 4.73 -3.34
N TYR A 81 -16.31 4.21 -4.48
CA TYR A 81 -17.18 3.85 -5.60
C TYR A 81 -16.70 2.58 -6.28
N LYS A 82 -17.63 1.88 -6.93
CA LYS A 82 -17.31 0.70 -7.75
C LYS A 82 -17.04 1.10 -9.20
N LYS A 83 -16.09 0.42 -9.80
CA LYS A 83 -15.78 0.56 -11.22
C LYS A 83 -15.18 -0.75 -11.74
N SER A 84 -15.60 -1.17 -12.95
CA SER A 84 -14.88 -2.22 -13.67
C SER A 84 -13.56 -1.69 -14.18
N TYR A 85 -12.51 -2.49 -14.01
CA TYR A 85 -11.16 -2.16 -14.41
C TYR A 85 -10.55 -3.33 -15.17
N THR A 86 -9.87 -3.02 -16.26
CA THR A 86 -9.01 -3.96 -16.99
C THR A 86 -7.61 -3.36 -17.00
N GLY A 87 -6.61 -4.12 -16.60
CA GLY A 87 -5.23 -3.65 -16.58
C GLY A 87 -4.23 -4.79 -16.56
N LEU A 88 -2.99 -4.45 -16.84
CA LEU A 88 -1.86 -5.35 -16.77
C LEU A 88 -1.25 -5.30 -15.37
N TYR A 89 -1.34 -6.40 -14.64
CA TYR A 89 -0.90 -6.49 -13.25
C TYR A 89 0.45 -7.17 -13.14
N CYS A 90 1.39 -6.51 -12.48
CA CYS A 90 2.67 -7.12 -12.10
C CYS A 90 2.57 -7.68 -10.68
N VAL A 91 2.59 -9.00 -10.56
CA VAL A 91 2.52 -9.69 -9.26
C VAL A 91 3.71 -9.33 -8.35
N GLY A 92 4.87 -9.06 -8.93
CA GLY A 92 6.07 -8.70 -8.16
C GLY A 92 6.00 -7.30 -7.55
N CYS A 93 5.53 -6.30 -8.33
CA CYS A 93 5.35 -4.92 -7.86
C CYS A 93 4.05 -4.73 -7.09
N GLU A 94 3.07 -5.63 -7.26
CA GLU A 94 1.69 -5.47 -6.78
C GLU A 94 1.01 -4.21 -7.34
N LEU A 95 1.33 -3.88 -8.60
CA LEU A 95 0.86 -2.68 -9.28
C LEU A 95 0.27 -3.01 -10.65
N PHE A 96 -0.72 -2.20 -11.05
CA PHE A 96 -1.22 -2.17 -12.41
C PHE A 96 -0.41 -1.20 -13.26
N TYR A 97 -0.17 -1.58 -14.51
CA TYR A 97 0.55 -0.79 -15.50
C TYR A 97 -0.32 -0.50 -16.71
N GLU A 98 -0.17 0.69 -17.27
CA GLU A 98 -0.63 1.00 -18.62
C GLU A 98 0.45 0.55 -19.63
N THR A 99 0.04 0.28 -20.88
CA THR A 99 0.95 -0.24 -21.91
C THR A 99 2.15 0.69 -22.20
N ASN A 100 1.97 2.00 -21.98
CA ASN A 100 3.02 3.02 -22.15
C ASN A 100 4.02 3.09 -20.98
N GLU A 101 3.74 2.39 -19.89
CA GLU A 101 4.60 2.30 -18.70
C GLU A 101 5.47 1.03 -18.70
N LEU A 102 5.34 0.21 -19.75
CA LEU A 102 6.08 -1.02 -19.92
C LEU A 102 7.32 -0.83 -20.78
N ASP A 103 8.25 -1.75 -20.67
CA ASP A 103 9.41 -1.81 -21.54
C ASP A 103 9.01 -2.28 -22.96
N LYS A 104 10.00 -2.35 -23.87
CA LYS A 104 9.81 -2.80 -25.25
C LYS A 104 9.34 -4.27 -25.39
N ASN A 105 9.47 -5.07 -24.35
CA ASN A 105 9.04 -6.46 -24.30
C ASN A 105 7.64 -6.62 -23.67
N GLY A 106 7.02 -5.52 -23.21
CA GLY A 106 5.75 -5.53 -22.48
C GLY A 106 5.90 -5.97 -21.02
N GLU A 107 7.06 -5.74 -20.40
CA GLU A 107 7.39 -6.12 -19.03
C GLU A 107 7.56 -4.88 -18.15
N CYS A 108 7.36 -5.01 -16.85
CA CYS A 108 7.67 -3.92 -15.93
C CYS A 108 9.19 -3.83 -15.69
N PHE A 109 9.71 -2.63 -15.52
CA PHE A 109 11.14 -2.38 -15.37
C PHE A 109 11.75 -3.03 -14.13
N GLU A 110 10.96 -3.22 -13.07
CA GLU A 110 11.43 -3.79 -11.79
C GLU A 110 11.53 -5.32 -11.82
N HIS A 111 10.81 -5.99 -12.74
CA HIS A 111 10.75 -7.44 -12.81
C HIS A 111 10.91 -7.94 -14.25
N PRO A 112 12.08 -7.70 -14.87
CA PRO A 112 12.34 -8.17 -16.23
C PRO A 112 12.26 -9.71 -16.32
N GLY A 113 11.74 -10.22 -17.41
CA GLY A 113 11.51 -11.66 -17.64
C GLY A 113 10.21 -12.20 -17.03
N LYS A 114 9.40 -11.35 -16.38
CA LYS A 114 8.09 -11.73 -15.85
C LYS A 114 6.98 -11.07 -16.65
N LYS A 115 6.11 -11.90 -17.23
CA LYS A 115 4.91 -11.41 -17.91
C LYS A 115 3.93 -10.84 -16.91
N LEU A 116 3.27 -9.76 -17.30
CA LEU A 116 2.14 -9.21 -16.55
C LEU A 116 0.89 -10.06 -16.78
N GLU A 117 0.03 -10.10 -15.80
CA GLU A 117 -1.27 -10.77 -15.87
C GLU A 117 -2.34 -9.77 -16.29
N GLU A 118 -3.14 -10.11 -17.31
CA GLU A 118 -4.30 -9.31 -17.68
C GLU A 118 -5.43 -9.62 -16.69
N VAL A 119 -5.84 -8.60 -15.92
CA VAL A 119 -6.87 -8.73 -14.89
C VAL A 119 -8.07 -7.88 -15.27
N PHE A 120 -9.25 -8.51 -15.32
CA PHE A 120 -10.54 -7.84 -15.45
C PHE A 120 -11.36 -8.11 -14.20
N GLU A 121 -11.68 -7.04 -13.49
CA GLU A 121 -12.50 -7.14 -12.27
C GLU A 121 -13.34 -5.89 -12.02
N GLU A 122 -14.46 -6.04 -11.31
CA GLU A 122 -15.17 -4.94 -10.68
C GLU A 122 -14.55 -4.74 -9.29
N ASN A 123 -14.01 -3.54 -9.05
CA ASN A 123 -13.34 -3.24 -7.80
C ASN A 123 -13.81 -1.92 -7.21
N TYR A 124 -13.46 -1.69 -5.94
CA TYR A 124 -13.72 -0.44 -5.25
C TYR A 124 -12.55 0.52 -5.41
N PHE A 125 -12.89 1.78 -5.66
CA PHE A 125 -11.92 2.86 -5.84
C PHE A 125 -12.19 3.97 -4.83
N PHE A 126 -11.10 4.59 -4.36
CA PHE A 126 -11.17 5.76 -3.50
C PHE A 126 -11.05 7.05 -4.35
N ARG A 127 -11.91 8.05 -4.08
CA ARG A 127 -11.90 9.34 -4.81
C ARG A 127 -10.76 10.25 -4.37
N LEU A 128 -9.54 9.83 -4.59
CA LEU A 128 -8.35 10.57 -4.19
C LEU A 128 -8.31 11.99 -4.78
N SER A 129 -8.78 12.16 -6.03
CA SER A 129 -8.83 13.46 -6.71
C SER A 129 -9.69 14.50 -5.98
N LYS A 130 -10.69 14.10 -5.19
CA LYS A 130 -11.50 15.00 -4.34
C LYS A 130 -10.64 15.76 -3.33
N TYR A 131 -9.55 15.19 -2.89
CA TYR A 131 -8.69 15.71 -1.82
C TYR A 131 -7.42 16.43 -2.35
N GLN A 132 -7.18 16.40 -3.65
CA GLN A 132 -5.93 16.86 -4.26
C GLN A 132 -5.61 18.32 -3.91
N GLU A 133 -6.55 19.24 -4.11
CA GLU A 133 -6.35 20.66 -3.83
C GLU A 133 -6.20 20.94 -2.33
N GLN A 134 -6.94 20.21 -1.50
CA GLN A 134 -6.84 20.34 -0.05
C GLN A 134 -5.47 19.89 0.46
N ILE A 135 -4.99 18.73 0.00
CA ILE A 135 -3.66 18.22 0.36
C ILE A 135 -2.57 19.17 -0.12
N LYS A 136 -2.66 19.66 -1.35
CA LYS A 136 -1.72 20.61 -1.90
C LYS A 136 -1.64 21.88 -1.03
N ASN A 137 -2.78 22.46 -0.66
CA ASN A 137 -2.84 23.64 0.19
C ASN A 137 -2.21 23.41 1.57
N LEU A 138 -2.44 22.24 2.19
CA LEU A 138 -1.83 21.87 3.47
C LEU A 138 -0.30 21.80 3.38
N ILE A 139 0.22 21.25 2.27
CA ILE A 139 1.67 21.15 2.03
C ILE A 139 2.28 22.53 1.77
N GLU A 140 1.64 23.37 0.96
CA GLU A 140 2.13 24.70 0.61
C GLU A 140 2.13 25.63 1.83
N LYS A 141 1.13 25.55 2.70
CA LYS A 141 1.04 26.32 3.93
C LYS A 141 1.88 25.77 5.09
N GLU A 142 2.51 24.62 4.89
CA GLU A 142 3.27 23.90 5.91
C GLU A 142 2.44 23.39 7.11
N ASP A 143 1.12 23.37 7.00
CA ASP A 143 0.23 22.69 7.95
C ASP A 143 0.47 21.16 7.91
N LEU A 144 0.84 20.62 6.74
CA LEU A 144 1.37 19.27 6.55
C LEU A 144 2.85 19.38 6.16
N LYS A 145 3.73 19.19 7.14
CA LYS A 145 5.17 19.31 6.94
C LYS A 145 5.75 18.03 6.35
N ILE A 146 6.44 18.15 5.21
CA ILE A 146 7.15 17.05 4.54
C ILE A 146 8.66 17.30 4.62
N ILE A 147 9.39 16.30 5.06
CA ILE A 147 10.86 16.31 5.21
C ILE A 147 11.42 15.06 4.52
N PRO A 148 12.53 15.16 3.77
CA PRO A 148 13.26 16.39 3.42
C PRO A 148 12.56 17.21 2.32
N GLN A 149 13.11 18.38 1.99
CA GLN A 149 12.53 19.29 1.00
C GLN A 149 12.34 18.67 -0.38
N GLU A 150 13.22 17.77 -0.80
CA GLU A 150 13.15 17.04 -2.06
C GLU A 150 11.84 16.25 -2.16
N ARG A 151 11.41 15.61 -1.09
CA ARG A 151 10.15 14.86 -1.02
C ARG A 151 8.93 15.79 -1.08
N LYS A 152 9.01 16.98 -0.48
CA LYS A 152 7.99 18.01 -0.63
C LYS A 152 7.84 18.42 -2.10
N ASN A 153 8.96 18.66 -2.78
CA ASN A 153 8.97 19.06 -4.18
C ASN A 153 8.40 17.97 -5.09
N GLU A 154 8.78 16.70 -4.89
CA GLU A 154 8.24 15.56 -5.63
C GLU A 154 6.72 15.44 -5.45
N MET A 155 6.23 15.55 -4.23
CA MET A 155 4.80 15.47 -3.95
C MET A 155 4.01 16.60 -4.60
N LEU A 156 4.51 17.84 -4.55
CA LEU A 156 3.88 18.99 -5.20
C LEU A 156 3.91 18.87 -6.72
N ALA A 157 5.01 18.35 -7.30
CA ALA A 157 5.10 18.09 -8.73
C ALA A 157 4.06 17.06 -9.17
N PHE A 158 3.96 15.95 -8.46
CA PHE A 158 2.96 14.90 -8.72
C PHE A 158 1.53 15.45 -8.67
N LEU A 159 1.17 16.20 -7.62
CA LEU A 159 -0.16 16.79 -7.49
C LEU A 159 -0.48 17.76 -8.62
N ASN A 160 0.50 18.56 -9.10
CA ASN A 160 0.31 19.47 -10.21
C ASN A 160 0.16 18.76 -11.57
N GLU A 161 0.86 17.65 -11.77
CA GLU A 161 0.80 16.85 -12.99
C GLU A 161 -0.55 16.12 -13.13
N GLN A 162 -1.05 15.52 -12.07
CA GLN A 162 -2.37 14.86 -12.04
C GLN A 162 -3.48 15.85 -12.42
N LYS A 163 -3.38 17.12 -12.02
CA LYS A 163 -4.32 18.18 -12.42
C LYS A 163 -4.31 18.44 -13.93
N LYS A 164 -3.13 18.44 -14.57
CA LYS A 164 -3.00 18.66 -16.02
C LYS A 164 -3.57 17.51 -16.85
N LEU A 165 -3.44 16.28 -16.36
CA LEU A 165 -3.90 15.08 -17.05
C LEU A 165 -5.43 14.87 -16.95
N GLY A 166 -6.15 15.65 -16.15
CA GLY A 166 -7.59 15.55 -15.98
C GLY A 166 -8.03 14.16 -15.49
N LYS A 167 -7.14 13.39 -14.91
CA LYS A 167 -7.44 12.05 -14.37
C LYS A 167 -8.42 12.20 -13.21
N LYS A 168 -9.66 11.81 -13.48
CA LYS A 168 -10.76 11.74 -12.50
C LYS A 168 -10.68 10.44 -11.73
#